data_174f00193039337b281c64c6969376b4
#
_entry.id   174f00193039337b281c64c6969376b4
#
_cell.length_a   1.000
_cell.length_b   1.000
_cell.length_c   1.000
_cell.angle_alpha   90.00
_cell.angle_beta   90.00
_cell.angle_gamma   90.00
#
_symmetry.space_group_name_H-M   'P 1'
#
loop_
_entity.id
_entity.type
_entity.pdbx_description
1 polymer ?
#
loop_
_entity_poly.entity_id
_entity_poly.type
_entity_poly.pdbx_seq_one_letter_code
_entity_poly.pdbx_strand_id
1 'polypeptide(L)'
;MSLIQTAIVLKAKLLFKAVLVAAFVTVPWNATAINHGSITDQLLSKKLGNNLVESLLVKSLLEITEGKTKQAFNTVNELIKAAPNFKLAYLIRGDLLSAQVRALQTFGDSGAAKIEGAPSSDELKGLRDEARTRIEHYLSTKKISQQPDVLVEFGANQSHLIVVDTTKSRLFLYKKVDDGLQYVADYYVTIGKNGADKQAEGDKRTPLGLYFASTKLNRQLDDFYGDGAYPLNYPNELDQHQNKNGSGIWLHGTPIDTYSRPPRASDGCVVLSNPDLIALAPILQAGKTPVIIANNLQWLKNDAYKQALEAKQADKTALKNAIEDWRKDWVSQNTDAYLSHYSKKFFYGDGGLQKWAAYKRVIQATKLKVTIQVNDVSMFGYPGEHKAHGLTESMVVVNFEQDFKSASLQNKMRKRQYWINENNSWKIIYEGAG
;
A
#
# COMPACT_ATOMS: atom_id res chain seq x y z
N MET A 1 -4.80 22.03 9.53
CA MET A 1 -3.84 21.21 10.31
C MET A 1 -4.14 21.42 11.79
N SER A 2 -4.59 20.38 12.50
CA SER A 2 -4.99 20.53 13.92
C SER A 2 -3.75 20.66 14.80
N LEU A 3 -3.87 21.41 15.90
CA LEU A 3 -2.85 21.58 16.96
C LEU A 3 -2.24 20.25 17.46
N ILE A 4 -2.95 19.14 17.29
CA ILE A 4 -2.51 17.79 17.67
C ILE A 4 -1.48 17.24 16.68
N GLN A 5 -1.61 17.51 15.38
CA GLN A 5 -0.59 17.11 14.37
C GLN A 5 0.70 17.90 14.56
N THR A 6 0.60 19.17 14.89
CA THR A 6 1.77 20.01 15.19
C THR A 6 2.49 19.53 16.46
N ALA A 7 1.76 19.08 17.47
CA ALA A 7 2.35 18.53 18.70
C ALA A 7 3.02 17.17 18.51
N ILE A 8 2.50 16.32 17.64
CA ILE A 8 3.09 15.00 17.32
C ILE A 8 4.38 15.18 16.48
N VAL A 9 4.35 16.07 15.49
CA VAL A 9 5.54 16.40 14.69
C VAL A 9 6.59 17.12 15.54
N LEU A 10 6.16 17.96 16.50
CA LEU A 10 7.06 18.62 17.43
C LEU A 10 7.67 17.63 18.44
N LYS A 11 6.91 16.65 18.93
CA LYS A 11 7.44 15.57 19.79
C LYS A 11 8.39 14.64 19.01
N ALA A 12 8.11 14.30 17.76
CA ALA A 12 9.02 13.53 16.92
C ALA A 12 10.29 14.32 16.60
N LYS A 13 10.20 15.62 16.33
CA LYS A 13 11.35 16.52 16.14
C LYS A 13 12.14 16.74 17.44
N LEU A 14 11.47 16.82 18.59
CA LEU A 14 12.11 16.92 19.90
C LEU A 14 12.74 15.59 20.33
N LEU A 15 12.11 14.45 20.06
CA LEU A 15 12.69 13.12 20.27
C LEU A 15 13.95 12.91 19.42
N PHE A 16 13.94 13.36 18.16
CA PHE A 16 15.13 13.27 17.29
C PHE A 16 16.25 14.26 17.71
N LYS A 17 15.90 15.40 18.33
CA LYS A 17 16.87 16.29 18.96
C LYS A 17 17.31 15.81 20.35
N ALA A 18 16.43 15.17 21.14
CA ALA A 18 16.71 14.67 22.48
C ALA A 18 17.64 13.43 22.48
N VAL A 19 17.68 12.63 21.42
CA VAL A 19 18.70 11.58 21.24
C VAL A 19 20.12 12.15 21.25
N LEU A 20 20.27 13.47 21.03
CA LEU A 20 21.55 14.16 20.91
C LEU A 20 22.04 14.87 22.18
N VAL A 21 21.17 15.11 23.15
CA VAL A 21 21.52 15.98 24.31
C VAL A 21 21.49 15.25 25.66
N ALA A 22 20.97 14.02 25.73
CA ALA A 22 20.83 13.29 27.01
C ALA A 22 22.09 12.52 27.46
N ALA A 23 23.29 12.91 27.03
CA ALA A 23 24.53 12.43 27.63
C ALA A 23 25.08 13.50 28.57
N PHE A 24 25.18 13.12 29.86
CA PHE A 24 25.83 13.78 30.97
C PHE A 24 24.98 14.74 31.84
N VAL A 25 24.21 14.16 32.74
CA VAL A 25 24.17 14.62 34.13
C VAL A 25 24.25 13.36 35.03
N THR A 26 25.38 13.16 35.68
CA THR A 26 25.57 12.15 36.69
C THR A 26 24.89 12.61 37.99
N VAL A 27 23.74 12.01 38.31
CA VAL A 27 23.16 12.07 39.64
C VAL A 27 22.98 10.65 40.13
N PRO A 28 23.49 10.25 41.33
CA PRO A 28 23.24 8.92 41.87
C PRO A 28 21.83 8.84 42.40
N TRP A 29 20.98 8.12 41.68
CA TRP A 29 19.63 7.85 42.17
C TRP A 29 19.48 6.36 42.48
N ASN A 30 19.29 6.07 43.76
CA ASN A 30 18.79 4.80 44.23
C ASN A 30 17.33 4.65 43.84
N ALA A 31 17.05 3.99 42.76
CA ALA A 31 15.70 3.66 42.35
C ALA A 31 15.51 2.13 42.42
N THR A 32 14.58 1.73 43.23
CA THR A 32 13.99 0.39 43.24
C THR A 32 13.50 0.03 41.84
N ALA A 33 14.07 -1.01 41.27
CA ALA A 33 13.76 -1.48 39.91
C ALA A 33 12.33 -2.03 39.88
N ILE A 34 11.38 -1.23 39.47
CA ILE A 34 10.08 -1.71 38.98
C ILE A 34 10.36 -2.37 37.60
N ASN A 35 9.93 -3.61 37.46
CA ASN A 35 10.18 -4.45 36.29
C ASN A 35 9.42 -3.91 35.05
N HIS A 36 9.93 -2.84 34.43
CA HIS A 36 9.34 -2.18 33.25
C HIS A 36 9.55 -2.96 31.93
N GLY A 37 10.41 -4.01 31.91
CA GLY A 37 10.67 -4.83 30.72
C GLY A 37 9.43 -5.53 30.19
N SER A 38 8.58 -6.05 31.06
CA SER A 38 7.41 -6.84 30.66
C SER A 38 6.29 -5.99 30.00
N ILE A 39 6.11 -4.74 30.40
CA ILE A 39 5.05 -3.85 29.85
C ILE A 39 5.47 -3.34 28.46
N THR A 40 6.73 -2.95 28.29
CA THR A 40 7.24 -2.48 27.00
C THR A 40 7.24 -3.61 25.99
N ASP A 41 7.65 -4.81 26.36
CA ASP A 41 7.67 -5.99 25.48
C ASP A 41 6.25 -6.44 25.09
N GLN A 42 5.29 -6.41 26.01
CA GLN A 42 3.88 -6.70 25.72
C GLN A 42 3.23 -5.64 24.82
N LEU A 43 3.55 -4.36 25.01
CA LEU A 43 3.05 -3.27 24.16
C LEU A 43 3.65 -3.34 22.74
N LEU A 44 4.94 -3.70 22.62
CA LEU A 44 5.62 -3.87 21.35
C LEU A 44 5.04 -5.05 20.56
N SER A 45 4.88 -6.22 21.19
CA SER A 45 4.29 -7.39 20.54
C SER A 45 2.85 -7.14 20.06
N LYS A 46 2.06 -6.41 20.83
CA LYS A 46 0.68 -6.06 20.48
C LYS A 46 0.58 -5.05 19.35
N LYS A 47 1.58 -4.15 19.18
CA LYS A 47 1.57 -3.09 18.17
C LYS A 47 2.23 -3.47 16.85
N LEU A 48 3.30 -4.26 16.90
CA LEU A 48 4.13 -4.58 15.74
C LEU A 48 3.87 -6.01 15.22
N GLY A 49 2.87 -6.69 15.79
CA GLY A 49 2.59 -8.07 15.43
C GLY A 49 3.78 -9.01 15.75
N ASN A 50 3.92 -10.06 14.96
CA ASN A 50 5.02 -11.03 15.16
C ASN A 50 6.33 -10.64 14.46
N ASN A 51 6.50 -9.40 14.00
CA ASN A 51 7.73 -8.95 13.36
C ASN A 51 8.80 -8.63 14.42
N LEU A 52 9.61 -9.65 14.76
CA LEU A 52 10.66 -9.55 15.77
C LEU A 52 11.67 -8.44 15.44
N VAL A 53 12.08 -8.34 14.17
CA VAL A 53 13.12 -7.38 13.73
C VAL A 53 12.64 -5.93 13.91
N GLU A 54 11.40 -5.64 13.51
CA GLU A 54 10.79 -4.30 13.70
C GLU A 54 10.63 -3.99 15.19
N SER A 55 10.23 -4.98 15.99
CA SER A 55 10.07 -4.82 17.45
C SER A 55 11.40 -4.51 18.14
N LEU A 56 12.48 -5.21 17.79
CA LEU A 56 13.81 -4.98 18.34
C LEU A 56 14.37 -3.60 17.92
N LEU A 57 14.15 -3.23 16.65
CA LEU A 57 14.57 -1.91 16.17
C LEU A 57 13.89 -0.79 16.95
N VAL A 58 12.56 -0.82 17.05
CA VAL A 58 11.79 0.21 17.77
C VAL A 58 12.16 0.23 19.25
N LYS A 59 12.31 -0.93 19.87
CA LYS A 59 12.73 -1.04 21.27
C LYS A 59 14.08 -0.38 21.50
N SER A 60 15.08 -0.67 20.65
CA SER A 60 16.40 -0.05 20.76
C SER A 60 16.37 1.46 20.66
N LEU A 61 15.58 2.00 19.71
CA LEU A 61 15.41 3.44 19.52
C LEU A 61 14.72 4.10 20.73
N LEU A 62 13.72 3.45 21.34
CA LEU A 62 13.07 3.93 22.55
C LEU A 62 14.01 3.92 23.75
N GLU A 63 14.77 2.85 23.94
CA GLU A 63 15.78 2.74 25.00
C GLU A 63 16.87 3.83 24.90
N ILE A 64 17.27 4.20 23.68
CA ILE A 64 18.16 5.34 23.44
C ILE A 64 17.52 6.65 23.91
N THR A 65 16.24 6.88 23.56
CA THR A 65 15.56 8.13 23.96
C THR A 65 15.34 8.22 25.46
N GLU A 66 15.32 7.10 26.16
CA GLU A 66 15.20 7.01 27.61
C GLU A 66 16.57 7.06 28.34
N GLY A 67 17.67 7.18 27.60
CA GLY A 67 19.03 7.19 28.15
C GLY A 67 19.52 5.82 28.60
N LYS A 68 18.83 4.75 28.27
CA LYS A 68 19.15 3.35 28.63
C LYS A 68 20.15 2.74 27.66
N THR A 69 21.32 3.38 27.50
CA THR A 69 22.29 3.05 26.44
C THR A 69 22.81 1.62 26.49
N LYS A 70 23.05 1.06 27.70
CA LYS A 70 23.48 -0.34 27.86
C LYS A 70 22.39 -1.32 27.41
N GLN A 71 21.12 -1.04 27.71
CA GLN A 71 20.01 -1.88 27.28
C GLN A 71 19.83 -1.78 25.76
N ALA A 72 19.85 -0.56 25.20
CA ALA A 72 19.80 -0.34 23.77
C ALA A 72 20.90 -1.09 23.01
N PHE A 73 22.12 -1.12 23.55
CA PHE A 73 23.24 -1.87 22.97
C PHE A 73 22.97 -3.36 22.93
N ASN A 74 22.42 -3.94 24.00
CA ASN A 74 22.04 -5.34 24.04
C ASN A 74 20.92 -5.63 23.04
N THR A 75 19.86 -4.80 23.00
CA THR A 75 18.74 -4.94 22.06
C THR A 75 19.20 -4.86 20.60
N VAL A 76 20.13 -3.94 20.28
CA VAL A 76 20.69 -3.85 18.91
C VAL A 76 21.54 -5.08 18.55
N ASN A 77 22.26 -5.65 19.50
CA ASN A 77 22.99 -6.89 19.23
C ASN A 77 22.05 -8.09 18.99
N GLU A 78 20.91 -8.15 19.68
CA GLU A 78 19.84 -9.12 19.37
C GLU A 78 19.23 -8.85 17.98
N LEU A 79 19.00 -7.60 17.63
CA LEU A 79 18.54 -7.22 16.31
C LEU A 79 19.51 -7.66 15.20
N ILE A 80 20.81 -7.45 15.38
CA ILE A 80 21.85 -7.89 14.42
C ILE A 80 21.90 -9.42 14.30
N LYS A 81 21.68 -10.16 15.40
CA LYS A 81 21.57 -11.63 15.34
C LYS A 81 20.34 -12.08 14.55
N ALA A 82 19.19 -11.38 14.72
CA ALA A 82 17.95 -11.70 14.02
C ALA A 82 17.98 -11.31 12.53
N ALA A 83 18.69 -10.23 12.18
CA ALA A 83 18.86 -9.72 10.82
C ALA A 83 20.31 -9.27 10.58
N PRO A 84 21.24 -10.19 10.27
CA PRO A 84 22.65 -9.87 10.12
C PRO A 84 22.98 -8.91 8.96
N ASN A 85 22.11 -8.81 8.00
CA ASN A 85 22.23 -7.92 6.82
C ASN A 85 21.47 -6.58 6.97
N PHE A 86 21.06 -6.21 8.21
CA PHE A 86 20.31 -4.98 8.47
C PHE A 86 21.24 -3.80 8.75
N LYS A 87 21.59 -3.04 7.71
CA LYS A 87 22.54 -1.92 7.78
C LYS A 87 22.19 -0.88 8.85
N LEU A 88 20.90 -0.55 9.03
CA LEU A 88 20.47 0.39 10.07
C LEU A 88 20.82 -0.07 11.49
N ALA A 89 20.75 -1.37 11.77
CA ALA A 89 21.13 -1.90 13.08
C ALA A 89 22.62 -1.68 13.38
N TYR A 90 23.48 -1.83 12.39
CA TYR A 90 24.91 -1.54 12.52
C TYR A 90 25.19 -0.06 12.72
N LEU A 91 24.44 0.82 12.05
CA LEU A 91 24.56 2.28 12.27
C LEU A 91 24.22 2.65 13.72
N ILE A 92 23.10 2.13 14.26
CA ILE A 92 22.70 2.36 15.66
C ILE A 92 23.76 1.83 16.62
N ARG A 93 24.28 0.62 16.37
CA ARG A 93 25.34 0.05 17.20
C ARG A 93 26.61 0.89 17.17
N GLY A 94 27.01 1.38 16.00
CA GLY A 94 28.16 2.27 15.83
C GLY A 94 28.01 3.57 16.62
N ASP A 95 26.84 4.18 16.58
CA ASP A 95 26.53 5.38 17.36
C ASP A 95 26.60 5.11 18.87
N LEU A 96 26.03 4.01 19.33
CA LEU A 96 26.08 3.63 20.75
C LEU A 96 27.52 3.39 21.26
N LEU A 97 28.39 2.83 20.43
CA LEU A 97 29.81 2.67 20.75
C LEU A 97 30.53 4.02 20.74
N SER A 98 30.30 4.86 19.74
CA SER A 98 30.91 6.18 19.63
C SER A 98 30.51 7.10 20.80
N ALA A 99 29.25 6.99 21.25
CA ALA A 99 28.72 7.77 22.38
C ALA A 99 29.42 7.47 23.71
N GLN A 100 30.16 6.35 23.83
CA GLN A 100 30.94 6.03 25.02
C GLN A 100 32.25 6.84 25.13
N VAL A 101 32.73 7.36 23.99
CA VAL A 101 34.04 8.04 23.95
C VAL A 101 33.95 9.50 23.50
N ARG A 102 32.84 9.91 22.89
CA ARG A 102 32.60 11.29 22.45
C ARG A 102 31.12 11.63 22.37
N ALA A 103 30.79 12.92 22.45
CA ALA A 103 29.46 13.40 22.16
C ALA A 103 29.16 13.24 20.67
N LEU A 104 27.95 12.71 20.35
CA LEU A 104 27.45 12.63 18.98
C LEU A 104 26.75 13.95 18.60
N GLN A 105 27.00 14.41 17.37
CA GLN A 105 26.34 15.59 16.81
C GLN A 105 25.05 15.27 16.08
N THR A 106 25.00 14.08 15.46
CA THR A 106 23.84 13.60 14.68
C THR A 106 23.72 12.08 14.77
N PHE A 107 22.57 11.55 14.48
CA PHE A 107 22.37 10.10 14.28
C PHE A 107 23.20 9.64 13.06
N GLY A 108 24.03 8.63 13.22
CA GLY A 108 24.99 8.19 12.22
C GLY A 108 26.19 9.16 12.10
N ASP A 109 26.65 9.71 13.24
CA ASP A 109 27.79 10.61 13.28
C ASP A 109 29.11 9.83 13.12
N SER A 110 29.64 9.81 11.88
CA SER A 110 30.93 9.17 11.57
C SER A 110 32.15 9.93 12.08
N GLY A 111 32.00 11.11 12.70
CA GLY A 111 33.06 12.00 13.06
C GLY A 111 33.70 12.73 11.86
N ALA A 112 34.72 13.52 12.12
CA ALA A 112 35.40 14.30 11.09
C ALA A 112 36.41 13.47 10.24
N ALA A 113 36.72 12.24 10.64
CA ALA A 113 37.65 11.39 9.92
C ALA A 113 37.02 10.74 8.71
N LYS A 114 37.59 10.92 7.53
CA LYS A 114 37.28 10.10 6.34
C LYS A 114 37.86 8.70 6.55
N ILE A 115 37.02 7.79 6.98
CA ILE A 115 37.38 6.37 7.12
C ILE A 115 37.11 5.69 5.78
N GLU A 116 38.06 4.98 5.23
CA GLU A 116 37.90 4.18 4.03
C GLU A 116 36.79 3.13 4.25
N GLY A 117 35.83 3.05 3.32
CA GLY A 117 34.65 2.17 3.46
C GLY A 117 33.51 2.75 4.33
N ALA A 118 33.63 3.98 4.84
CA ALA A 118 32.54 4.63 5.53
C ALA A 118 31.34 4.88 4.56
N PRO A 119 30.08 4.80 5.03
CA PRO A 119 28.92 5.09 4.21
C PRO A 119 28.97 6.51 3.63
N SER A 120 28.54 6.67 2.40
CA SER A 120 28.41 7.99 1.79
C SER A 120 27.38 8.85 2.53
N SER A 121 27.40 10.17 2.29
CA SER A 121 26.40 11.09 2.87
C SER A 121 24.96 10.71 2.49
N ASP A 122 24.76 10.20 1.28
CA ASP A 122 23.45 9.80 0.79
C ASP A 122 22.98 8.48 1.41
N GLU A 123 23.89 7.52 1.62
CA GLU A 123 23.58 6.30 2.37
C GLU A 123 23.22 6.61 3.82
N LEU A 124 23.96 7.45 4.51
CA LEU A 124 23.65 7.89 5.86
C LEU A 124 22.30 8.62 5.93
N LYS A 125 22.01 9.48 4.95
CA LYS A 125 20.72 10.15 4.84
C LYS A 125 19.60 9.12 4.67
N GLY A 126 19.80 8.13 3.80
CA GLY A 126 18.85 7.04 3.58
C GLY A 126 18.54 6.26 4.85
N LEU A 127 19.56 5.87 5.61
CA LEU A 127 19.38 5.14 6.88
C LEU A 127 18.70 6.02 7.95
N ARG A 128 18.97 7.31 7.99
CA ARG A 128 18.26 8.27 8.86
C ARG A 128 16.78 8.38 8.51
N ASP A 129 16.47 8.45 7.21
CA ASP A 129 15.10 8.52 6.72
C ASP A 129 14.36 7.22 7.01
N GLU A 130 15.01 6.06 6.90
CA GLU A 130 14.44 4.77 7.28
C GLU A 130 14.14 4.71 8.79
N ALA A 131 15.08 5.07 9.65
CA ALA A 131 14.88 5.08 11.09
C ALA A 131 13.71 6.01 11.48
N ARG A 132 13.67 7.22 10.88
CA ARG A 132 12.59 8.18 11.11
C ARG A 132 11.24 7.62 10.69
N THR A 133 11.13 7.07 9.49
CA THR A 133 9.87 6.52 8.95
C THR A 133 9.32 5.41 9.85
N ARG A 134 10.19 4.51 10.32
CA ARG A 134 9.79 3.40 11.19
C ARG A 134 9.34 3.87 12.58
N ILE A 135 10.07 4.79 13.22
CA ILE A 135 9.68 5.30 14.53
C ILE A 135 8.44 6.20 14.47
N GLU A 136 8.27 7.03 13.44
CA GLU A 136 7.08 7.84 13.22
C GLU A 136 5.84 6.96 13.03
N HIS A 137 5.96 5.87 12.28
CA HIS A 137 4.89 4.88 12.17
C HIS A 137 4.51 4.31 13.52
N TYR A 138 5.48 3.83 14.31
CA TYR A 138 5.22 3.31 15.65
C TYR A 138 4.54 4.33 16.57
N LEU A 139 4.99 5.59 16.57
CA LEU A 139 4.42 6.65 17.39
C LEU A 139 3.02 7.07 16.94
N SER A 140 2.74 7.03 15.64
CA SER A 140 1.43 7.40 15.06
C SER A 140 0.38 6.32 15.24
N THR A 141 0.77 5.04 15.27
CA THR A 141 -0.12 3.89 15.43
C THR A 141 -0.58 3.67 16.88
N LYS A 142 -0.94 4.74 17.59
CA LYS A 142 -1.54 4.59 18.94
C LYS A 142 -2.79 3.69 18.96
N LYS A 143 -3.33 3.29 17.79
CA LYS A 143 -4.45 2.33 17.65
C LYS A 143 -4.35 1.57 16.34
N ILE A 144 -4.13 0.27 16.41
CA ILE A 144 -4.24 -0.74 15.33
C ILE A 144 -5.69 -0.82 14.73
N SER A 145 -6.54 0.13 15.03
CA SER A 145 -7.96 0.17 14.70
C SER A 145 -8.29 1.18 13.59
N GLN A 146 -7.29 1.58 12.78
CA GLN A 146 -7.56 2.44 11.64
C GLN A 146 -7.79 1.59 10.39
N GLN A 147 -8.88 1.85 9.71
CA GLN A 147 -9.27 1.21 8.46
C GLN A 147 -9.11 2.21 7.31
N PRO A 148 -8.69 1.78 6.12
CA PRO A 148 -8.66 2.66 4.97
C PRO A 148 -10.07 3.06 4.56
N ASP A 149 -10.27 4.34 4.28
CA ASP A 149 -11.56 4.84 3.80
C ASP A 149 -11.75 4.53 2.30
N VAL A 150 -11.95 3.26 2.00
CA VAL A 150 -12.18 2.77 0.64
C VAL A 150 -13.43 1.89 0.59
N LEU A 151 -14.17 1.95 -0.52
CA LEU A 151 -15.26 1.02 -0.78
C LEU A 151 -14.65 -0.34 -1.15
N VAL A 152 -15.10 -1.40 -0.50
CA VAL A 152 -14.64 -2.77 -0.76
C VAL A 152 -15.81 -3.74 -0.76
N GLU A 153 -15.89 -4.54 -1.82
CA GLU A 153 -16.70 -5.75 -1.92
C GLU A 153 -15.85 -6.85 -2.55
N PHE A 154 -15.65 -7.94 -1.84
CA PHE A 154 -14.85 -9.04 -2.34
C PHE A 154 -15.68 -10.01 -3.16
N GLY A 155 -15.15 -10.47 -4.28
CA GLY A 155 -15.65 -11.65 -4.97
C GLY A 155 -15.50 -12.93 -4.11
N ALA A 156 -16.12 -14.02 -4.54
CA ALA A 156 -16.14 -15.29 -3.81
C ALA A 156 -14.72 -15.84 -3.56
N ASN A 157 -13.82 -15.64 -4.52
CA ASN A 157 -12.46 -16.17 -4.49
C ASN A 157 -11.40 -15.15 -4.00
N GLN A 158 -11.83 -14.04 -3.43
CA GLN A 158 -10.94 -13.01 -2.87
C GLN A 158 -11.07 -13.00 -1.36
N SER A 159 -9.94 -13.03 -0.68
CA SER A 159 -9.89 -13.11 0.79
C SER A 159 -9.13 -11.97 1.45
N HIS A 160 -8.29 -11.26 0.71
CA HIS A 160 -7.41 -10.23 1.24
C HIS A 160 -7.36 -8.98 0.34
N LEU A 161 -7.04 -7.84 0.98
CA LEU A 161 -6.74 -6.56 0.34
C LEU A 161 -5.38 -6.09 0.82
N ILE A 162 -4.56 -5.64 -0.12
CA ILE A 162 -3.29 -4.97 0.16
C ILE A 162 -3.47 -3.47 -0.08
N VAL A 163 -3.01 -2.66 0.86
CA VAL A 163 -3.03 -1.20 0.78
C VAL A 163 -1.62 -0.67 1.02
N VAL A 164 -1.02 -0.05 0.02
CA VAL A 164 0.29 0.60 0.11
C VAL A 164 0.09 2.10 0.30
N ASP A 165 0.42 2.59 1.50
CA ASP A 165 0.47 4.03 1.78
C ASP A 165 1.90 4.54 1.51
N THR A 166 2.07 5.20 0.39
CA THR A 166 3.39 5.68 -0.07
C THR A 166 3.95 6.80 0.79
N THR A 167 3.09 7.53 1.53
CA THR A 167 3.53 8.60 2.45
C THR A 167 4.10 8.04 3.74
N LYS A 168 3.64 6.86 4.14
CA LYS A 168 4.10 6.15 5.35
C LYS A 168 5.17 5.12 5.07
N SER A 169 5.46 4.82 3.79
CA SER A 169 6.29 3.69 3.38
C SER A 169 5.85 2.39 4.05
N ARG A 170 4.53 2.13 4.00
CA ARG A 170 3.91 0.95 4.62
C ARG A 170 2.95 0.25 3.66
N LEU A 171 2.99 -1.07 3.71
CA LEU A 171 2.02 -1.96 3.11
C LEU A 171 1.18 -2.55 4.23
N PHE A 172 -0.13 -2.34 4.18
CA PHE A 172 -1.11 -2.88 5.12
C PHE A 172 -1.83 -4.05 4.49
N LEU A 173 -1.98 -5.12 5.24
CA LEU A 173 -2.70 -6.31 4.85
C LEU A 173 -4.01 -6.40 5.62
N TYR A 174 -5.11 -6.51 4.90
CA TYR A 174 -6.45 -6.73 5.44
C TYR A 174 -7.02 -8.05 4.96
N LYS A 175 -7.80 -8.70 5.81
CA LYS A 175 -8.58 -9.89 5.50
C LYS A 175 -10.07 -9.54 5.41
N LYS A 176 -10.78 -10.19 4.48
CA LYS A 176 -12.23 -10.18 4.40
C LYS A 176 -12.84 -10.77 5.67
N VAL A 177 -13.80 -10.05 6.26
CA VAL A 177 -14.69 -10.54 7.32
C VAL A 177 -16.12 -10.12 6.98
N ASP A 178 -17.10 -10.70 7.68
CA ASP A 178 -18.52 -10.46 7.36
C ASP A 178 -18.88 -8.97 7.43
N ASP A 179 -18.34 -8.25 8.41
CA ASP A 179 -18.61 -6.82 8.63
C ASP A 179 -17.52 -5.90 8.04
N GLY A 180 -16.80 -6.32 6.98
CA GLY A 180 -15.84 -5.46 6.30
C GLY A 180 -14.40 -5.98 6.27
N LEU A 181 -13.45 -5.19 6.78
CA LEU A 181 -12.02 -5.48 6.75
C LEU A 181 -11.47 -5.73 8.15
N GLN A 182 -10.70 -6.79 8.31
CA GLN A 182 -9.89 -7.04 9.51
C GLN A 182 -8.42 -6.77 9.19
N TYR A 183 -7.79 -5.90 9.97
CA TYR A 183 -6.34 -5.72 9.93
C TYR A 183 -5.63 -7.03 10.30
N VAL A 184 -4.64 -7.42 9.50
CA VAL A 184 -3.82 -8.61 9.71
C VAL A 184 -2.41 -8.22 10.12
N ALA A 185 -1.74 -7.43 9.30
CA ALA A 185 -0.35 -7.01 9.50
C ALA A 185 -0.05 -5.73 8.70
N ASP A 186 1.06 -5.10 9.01
CA ASP A 186 1.68 -4.13 8.13
C ASP A 186 3.18 -4.38 8.00
N TYR A 187 3.76 -3.97 6.87
CA TYR A 187 5.14 -4.18 6.52
C TYR A 187 5.77 -2.86 6.08
N TYR A 188 7.01 -2.64 6.48
CA TYR A 188 7.79 -1.53 5.93
C TYR A 188 8.09 -1.80 4.47
N VAL A 189 7.94 -0.77 3.62
CA VAL A 189 8.24 -0.87 2.18
C VAL A 189 9.07 0.30 1.70
N THR A 190 9.91 0.00 0.71
CA THR A 190 10.59 1.01 -0.10
C THR A 190 9.78 1.27 -1.36
N ILE A 191 9.67 2.53 -1.75
CA ILE A 191 9.01 2.98 -2.98
C ILE A 191 10.00 3.68 -3.92
N GLY A 192 9.52 4.16 -5.04
CA GLY A 192 10.32 4.86 -6.06
C GLY A 192 11.16 6.01 -5.49
N LYS A 193 12.39 6.17 -5.96
CA LYS A 193 13.34 7.24 -5.56
C LYS A 193 12.73 8.63 -5.67
N ASN A 194 11.92 8.86 -6.70
CA ASN A 194 11.24 10.12 -6.94
C ASN A 194 9.82 10.17 -6.34
N GLY A 195 9.51 9.24 -5.41
CA GLY A 195 8.22 9.17 -4.74
C GLY A 195 7.17 8.38 -5.52
N ALA A 196 5.93 8.84 -5.47
CA ALA A 196 4.79 8.22 -6.11
C ALA A 196 4.25 9.06 -7.29
N ASP A 197 3.15 8.59 -7.89
CA ASP A 197 2.48 9.14 -9.07
C ASP A 197 3.34 9.02 -10.34
N LYS A 198 3.59 7.76 -10.73
CA LYS A 198 4.31 7.40 -11.94
C LYS A 198 3.55 7.89 -13.19
N GLN A 199 4.27 8.56 -14.10
CA GLN A 199 3.75 9.11 -15.35
C GLN A 199 4.40 8.45 -16.57
N ALA A 200 5.71 8.19 -16.53
CA ALA A 200 6.47 7.75 -17.69
C ALA A 200 7.50 6.69 -17.32
N GLU A 201 7.93 5.93 -18.32
CA GLU A 201 9.05 5.00 -18.17
C GLU A 201 10.30 5.71 -17.68
N GLY A 202 11.03 5.08 -16.76
CA GLY A 202 12.28 5.62 -16.22
C GLY A 202 12.12 6.77 -15.20
N ASP A 203 10.92 7.23 -14.87
CA ASP A 203 10.69 8.34 -13.93
C ASP A 203 10.98 7.98 -12.47
N LYS A 204 11.24 6.71 -12.17
CA LYS A 204 11.56 6.16 -10.85
C LYS A 204 10.49 6.46 -9.79
N ARG A 205 9.24 6.50 -10.20
CA ARG A 205 8.07 6.72 -9.35
C ARG A 205 7.25 5.45 -9.22
N THR A 206 6.66 5.24 -8.05
CA THR A 206 5.66 4.20 -7.82
C THR A 206 4.30 4.70 -8.31
N PRO A 207 3.54 3.92 -9.09
CA PRO A 207 2.24 4.37 -9.56
C PRO A 207 1.22 4.46 -8.41
N LEU A 208 0.20 5.29 -8.60
CA LEU A 208 -0.97 5.38 -7.74
C LEU A 208 -2.18 4.78 -8.45
N GLY A 209 -2.93 3.94 -7.78
CA GLY A 209 -4.10 3.29 -8.38
C GLY A 209 -4.52 2.01 -7.69
N LEU A 210 -5.42 1.29 -8.34
CA LEU A 210 -5.81 -0.08 -8.01
C LEU A 210 -5.19 -1.03 -9.01
N TYR A 211 -4.41 -1.97 -8.51
CA TYR A 211 -3.74 -3.01 -9.29
C TYR A 211 -4.08 -4.40 -8.77
N PHE A 212 -3.69 -5.42 -9.52
CA PHE A 212 -3.82 -6.81 -9.13
C PHE A 212 -2.46 -7.49 -9.27
N ALA A 213 -2.08 -8.24 -8.23
CA ALA A 213 -0.84 -8.99 -8.25
C ALA A 213 -0.98 -10.21 -9.18
N SER A 214 0.03 -10.39 -10.03
CA SER A 214 0.18 -11.60 -10.84
C SER A 214 0.87 -12.70 -10.04
N THR A 215 1.00 -13.90 -10.63
CA THR A 215 1.80 -15.00 -10.07
C THR A 215 3.27 -14.59 -9.91
N LYS A 216 3.94 -15.23 -8.95
CA LYS A 216 5.39 -15.14 -8.83
C LYS A 216 6.07 -15.44 -10.17
N LEU A 217 7.03 -14.62 -10.55
CA LEU A 217 7.84 -14.88 -11.74
C LEU A 217 8.66 -16.16 -11.57
N ASN A 218 8.50 -17.12 -12.49
CA ASN A 218 9.16 -18.42 -12.46
C ASN A 218 10.50 -18.45 -13.23
N ARG A 219 11.00 -17.29 -13.67
CA ARG A 219 12.32 -17.18 -14.30
C ARG A 219 13.40 -16.94 -13.26
N GLN A 220 14.64 -17.28 -13.56
CA GLN A 220 15.77 -16.83 -12.75
C GLN A 220 15.82 -15.30 -12.77
N LEU A 221 15.72 -14.70 -11.61
CA LEU A 221 15.81 -13.26 -11.41
C LEU A 221 17.22 -12.91 -10.90
N ASP A 222 17.64 -11.68 -11.18
CA ASP A 222 18.79 -11.09 -10.54
C ASP A 222 18.60 -11.05 -9.01
N ASP A 223 19.69 -11.18 -8.24
CA ASP A 223 19.67 -11.09 -6.77
C ASP A 223 19.02 -9.81 -6.25
N PHE A 224 19.03 -8.75 -7.09
CA PHE A 224 18.35 -7.49 -6.81
C PHE A 224 16.88 -7.63 -6.39
N TYR A 225 16.19 -8.69 -6.82
CA TYR A 225 14.79 -8.96 -6.53
C TYR A 225 14.55 -9.90 -5.34
N GLY A 226 15.63 -10.38 -4.72
CA GLY A 226 15.58 -11.23 -3.53
C GLY A 226 14.79 -12.53 -3.75
N ASP A 227 13.97 -12.91 -2.78
CA ASP A 227 13.20 -14.18 -2.80
C ASP A 227 12.11 -14.25 -3.87
N GLY A 228 11.96 -13.21 -4.69
CA GLY A 228 11.07 -13.24 -5.84
C GLY A 228 10.40 -11.93 -6.16
N ALA A 229 9.61 -11.96 -7.22
CA ALA A 229 8.87 -10.81 -7.71
C ALA A 229 7.46 -11.21 -8.15
N TYR A 230 6.49 -10.36 -7.82
CA TYR A 230 5.07 -10.46 -8.16
C TYR A 230 4.69 -9.23 -8.96
N PRO A 231 4.56 -9.33 -10.30
CA PRO A 231 4.17 -8.21 -11.14
C PRO A 231 2.78 -7.69 -10.79
N LEU A 232 2.63 -6.38 -10.84
CA LEU A 232 1.33 -5.72 -10.85
C LEU A 232 0.92 -5.41 -12.29
N ASN A 233 -0.39 -5.36 -12.56
CA ASN A 233 -0.92 -5.01 -13.88
C ASN A 233 -0.83 -3.48 -14.15
N TYR A 234 0.37 -2.92 -13.97
CA TYR A 234 0.69 -1.55 -14.37
C TYR A 234 1.29 -1.53 -15.79
N PRO A 235 0.92 -0.61 -16.68
CA PRO A 235 -0.19 0.34 -16.55
C PRO A 235 -1.54 -0.36 -16.69
N ASN A 236 -2.51 -0.02 -15.80
CA ASN A 236 -3.88 -0.47 -15.94
C ASN A 236 -4.62 0.34 -17.03
N GLU A 237 -5.88 0.05 -17.27
CA GLU A 237 -6.66 0.65 -18.35
C GLU A 237 -6.82 2.17 -18.17
N LEU A 238 -6.92 2.64 -16.93
CA LEU A 238 -7.01 4.07 -16.62
C LEU A 238 -5.65 4.75 -16.79
N ASP A 239 -4.56 4.12 -16.36
CA ASP A 239 -3.19 4.62 -16.57
C ASP A 239 -2.91 4.81 -18.07
N GLN A 240 -3.30 3.82 -18.91
CA GLN A 240 -3.15 3.88 -20.35
C GLN A 240 -3.99 5.01 -20.96
N HIS A 241 -5.23 5.16 -20.53
CA HIS A 241 -6.10 6.27 -20.95
C HIS A 241 -5.51 7.64 -20.57
N GLN A 242 -4.80 7.71 -19.44
CA GLN A 242 -4.08 8.88 -18.98
C GLN A 242 -2.71 9.07 -19.64
N ASN A 243 -2.38 8.29 -20.68
CA ASN A 243 -1.09 8.28 -21.38
C ASN A 243 0.10 7.98 -20.46
N LYS A 244 -0.11 7.35 -19.30
CA LYS A 244 0.97 6.83 -18.47
C LYS A 244 1.55 5.60 -19.11
N ASN A 245 2.87 5.47 -19.07
CA ASN A 245 3.58 4.39 -19.75
C ASN A 245 4.68 3.77 -18.88
N GLY A 246 5.43 2.82 -19.47
CA GLY A 246 6.41 1.99 -18.80
C GLY A 246 5.79 0.66 -18.34
N SER A 247 6.60 -0.14 -17.66
CA SER A 247 6.23 -1.47 -17.19
C SER A 247 7.10 -1.88 -16.01
N GLY A 248 6.98 -3.13 -15.53
CA GLY A 248 7.90 -3.66 -14.54
C GLY A 248 7.70 -3.15 -13.12
N ILE A 249 6.48 -2.77 -12.76
CA ILE A 249 6.13 -2.45 -11.37
C ILE A 249 5.75 -3.74 -10.65
N TRP A 250 6.56 -4.11 -9.65
CA TRP A 250 6.45 -5.38 -8.94
C TRP A 250 6.43 -5.18 -7.42
N LEU A 251 5.83 -6.13 -6.71
CA LEU A 251 6.13 -6.40 -5.30
C LEU A 251 7.32 -7.38 -5.29
N HIS A 252 8.46 -7.03 -4.68
CA HIS A 252 9.63 -7.91 -4.66
C HIS A 252 10.46 -7.74 -3.38
N GLY A 253 11.39 -8.66 -3.18
CA GLY A 253 12.30 -8.67 -2.05
C GLY A 253 13.52 -7.77 -2.23
N THR A 254 14.47 -7.90 -1.32
CA THR A 254 15.77 -7.22 -1.30
C THR A 254 16.89 -8.21 -1.64
N PRO A 255 18.05 -7.75 -2.15
CA PRO A 255 19.22 -8.60 -2.27
C PRO A 255 19.54 -9.35 -0.97
N ILE A 256 20.17 -10.51 -1.07
CA ILE A 256 20.44 -11.37 0.09
C ILE A 256 21.31 -10.71 1.15
N ASP A 257 22.15 -9.77 0.75
CA ASP A 257 23.03 -8.99 1.65
C ASP A 257 22.34 -7.76 2.29
N THR A 258 21.06 -7.54 1.99
CA THR A 258 20.32 -6.33 2.37
C THR A 258 18.98 -6.69 2.99
N TYR A 259 18.76 -6.39 4.27
CA TYR A 259 17.48 -6.64 4.93
C TYR A 259 16.38 -5.69 4.43
N SER A 260 16.68 -4.40 4.33
CA SER A 260 15.75 -3.39 3.85
C SER A 260 16.51 -2.24 3.18
N ARG A 261 15.77 -1.41 2.44
CA ARG A 261 16.29 -0.22 1.76
C ARG A 261 15.67 1.04 2.35
N PRO A 262 16.28 2.23 2.17
CA PRO A 262 15.63 3.50 2.50
C PRO A 262 14.22 3.64 1.93
N PRO A 263 13.35 4.51 2.51
CA PRO A 263 11.94 4.62 2.09
C PRO A 263 11.76 4.94 0.61
N ARG A 264 12.73 5.66 0.02
CA ARG A 264 12.74 6.08 -1.39
C ARG A 264 14.03 5.63 -2.06
N ALA A 265 14.07 4.36 -2.48
CA ALA A 265 15.28 3.75 -3.03
C ALA A 265 15.03 2.72 -4.15
N SER A 266 13.79 2.59 -4.66
CA SER A 266 13.49 1.74 -5.83
C SER A 266 13.36 2.57 -7.11
N ASP A 267 13.36 1.90 -8.24
CA ASP A 267 13.07 2.52 -9.54
C ASP A 267 11.57 2.51 -9.91
N GLY A 268 10.70 2.35 -8.88
CA GLY A 268 9.25 2.39 -9.00
C GLY A 268 8.52 1.19 -8.36
N CYS A 269 9.21 0.09 -8.13
CA CYS A 269 8.65 -1.08 -7.45
C CYS A 269 8.36 -0.82 -5.97
N VAL A 270 7.50 -1.64 -5.39
CA VAL A 270 7.27 -1.72 -3.95
C VAL A 270 8.13 -2.86 -3.40
N VAL A 271 9.16 -2.52 -2.62
CA VAL A 271 10.17 -3.47 -2.14
C VAL A 271 9.94 -3.76 -0.66
N LEU A 272 9.89 -5.05 -0.33
CA LEU A 272 9.78 -5.57 1.04
C LEU A 272 11.10 -6.22 1.47
N SER A 273 11.28 -6.45 2.77
CA SER A 273 12.29 -7.42 3.20
C SER A 273 11.93 -8.82 2.70
N ASN A 274 12.91 -9.68 2.49
CA ASN A 274 12.65 -11.06 2.05
C ASN A 274 11.73 -11.82 3.01
N PRO A 275 11.92 -11.77 4.35
CA PRO A 275 10.98 -12.40 5.28
C PRO A 275 9.55 -11.89 5.16
N ASP A 276 9.36 -10.57 4.97
CA ASP A 276 8.03 -9.97 4.83
C ASP A 276 7.37 -10.38 3.50
N LEU A 277 8.15 -10.44 2.41
CA LEU A 277 7.66 -10.94 1.12
C LEU A 277 7.24 -12.41 1.19
N ILE A 278 8.04 -13.26 1.86
CA ILE A 278 7.71 -14.68 2.06
C ILE A 278 6.41 -14.83 2.87
N ALA A 279 6.22 -14.03 3.92
CA ALA A 279 4.99 -14.03 4.71
C ALA A 279 3.75 -13.59 3.88
N LEU A 280 3.94 -12.66 2.94
CA LEU A 280 2.89 -12.16 2.04
C LEU A 280 2.59 -13.12 0.87
N ALA A 281 3.57 -13.88 0.42
CA ALA A 281 3.50 -14.73 -0.78
C ALA A 281 2.28 -15.67 -0.85
N PRO A 282 1.86 -16.37 0.22
CA PRO A 282 0.67 -17.24 0.17
C PRO A 282 -0.64 -16.51 -0.11
N ILE A 283 -0.67 -15.19 0.13
CA ILE A 283 -1.85 -14.36 -0.03
C ILE A 283 -1.96 -13.82 -1.46
N LEU A 284 -0.83 -13.67 -2.15
CA LEU A 284 -0.77 -13.18 -3.51
C LEU A 284 -1.30 -14.25 -4.48
N GLN A 285 -2.45 -14.01 -5.07
CA GLN A 285 -3.11 -14.89 -6.03
C GLN A 285 -3.15 -14.22 -7.40
N ALA A 286 -2.81 -14.96 -8.44
CA ALA A 286 -2.75 -14.44 -9.81
C ALA A 286 -4.02 -13.68 -10.21
N GLY A 287 -3.88 -12.37 -10.42
CA GLY A 287 -4.95 -11.48 -10.86
C GLY A 287 -6.13 -11.30 -9.90
N LYS A 288 -6.05 -11.83 -8.67
CA LYS A 288 -7.16 -11.84 -7.71
C LYS A 288 -6.94 -10.94 -6.50
N THR A 289 -5.71 -10.84 -6.00
CA THR A 289 -5.42 -10.02 -4.82
C THR A 289 -5.34 -8.55 -5.22
N PRO A 290 -6.30 -7.71 -4.80
CA PRO A 290 -6.26 -6.28 -5.07
C PRO A 290 -5.15 -5.60 -4.27
N VAL A 291 -4.44 -4.68 -4.91
CA VAL A 291 -3.36 -3.87 -4.35
C VAL A 291 -3.69 -2.40 -4.63
N ILE A 292 -4.12 -1.68 -3.61
CA ILE A 292 -4.35 -0.24 -3.67
C ILE A 292 -3.03 0.45 -3.31
N ILE A 293 -2.54 1.31 -4.19
CA ILE A 293 -1.36 2.14 -3.94
C ILE A 293 -1.81 3.61 -3.91
N ALA A 294 -1.62 4.29 -2.79
CA ALA A 294 -2.11 5.64 -2.60
C ALA A 294 -1.15 6.50 -1.77
N ASN A 295 -1.26 7.82 -1.90
CA ASN A 295 -0.44 8.81 -1.18
C ASN A 295 -1.22 9.64 -0.15
N ASN A 296 -2.55 9.66 -0.21
CA ASN A 296 -3.40 10.48 0.66
C ASN A 296 -4.62 9.68 1.15
N LEU A 297 -4.39 8.46 1.63
CA LEU A 297 -5.47 7.67 2.20
C LEU A 297 -6.01 8.31 3.48
N GLN A 298 -7.31 8.39 3.56
CA GLN A 298 -7.98 8.68 4.83
C GLN A 298 -8.07 7.39 5.64
N TRP A 299 -7.70 7.52 6.92
CA TRP A 299 -7.71 6.42 7.86
C TRP A 299 -8.76 6.69 8.92
N LEU A 300 -9.78 5.85 8.96
CA LEU A 300 -10.90 5.97 9.88
C LEU A 300 -10.64 5.20 11.16
N LYS A 301 -10.99 5.78 12.29
CA LYS A 301 -11.06 5.08 13.58
C LYS A 301 -12.29 4.17 13.60
N ASN A 302 -12.30 3.15 14.48
CA ASN A 302 -13.36 2.14 14.51
C ASN A 302 -14.78 2.73 14.52
N ASP A 303 -15.05 3.76 15.33
CA ASP A 303 -16.39 4.33 15.42
C ASP A 303 -16.77 5.11 14.14
N ALA A 304 -15.84 5.91 13.60
CA ALA A 304 -16.02 6.60 12.33
C ALA A 304 -16.07 5.61 11.15
N TYR A 305 -15.35 4.47 11.25
CA TYR A 305 -15.40 3.43 10.23
C TYR A 305 -16.77 2.76 10.15
N LYS A 306 -17.42 2.47 11.29
CA LYS A 306 -18.77 1.90 11.30
C LYS A 306 -19.78 2.80 10.60
N GLN A 307 -19.77 4.11 10.91
CA GLN A 307 -20.62 5.09 10.24
C GLN A 307 -20.34 5.20 8.72
N ALA A 308 -19.05 5.23 8.36
CA ALA A 308 -18.65 5.24 6.95
C ALA A 308 -19.04 3.93 6.24
N LEU A 309 -19.05 2.80 6.94
CA LEU A 309 -19.46 1.51 6.39
C LEU A 309 -20.95 1.49 6.00
N GLU A 310 -21.82 2.11 6.80
CA GLU A 310 -23.24 2.25 6.49
C GLU A 310 -23.46 3.07 5.21
N ALA A 311 -22.78 4.23 5.09
CA ALA A 311 -22.84 5.04 3.88
C ALA A 311 -22.30 4.27 2.66
N LYS A 312 -21.17 3.58 2.79
CA LYS A 312 -20.61 2.73 1.73
C LYS A 312 -21.50 1.55 1.38
N GLN A 313 -22.28 1.03 2.33
CA GLN A 313 -23.25 -0.02 2.04
C GLN A 313 -24.39 0.48 1.14
N ALA A 314 -24.84 1.72 1.34
CA ALA A 314 -25.81 2.36 0.44
C ALA A 314 -25.23 2.52 -0.97
N ASP A 315 -23.99 3.04 -1.09
CA ASP A 315 -23.29 3.16 -2.37
C ASP A 315 -23.09 1.81 -3.07
N LYS A 316 -22.69 0.77 -2.32
CA LYS A 316 -22.55 -0.60 -2.86
C LYS A 316 -23.87 -1.12 -3.39
N THR A 317 -24.95 -0.91 -2.64
CA THR A 317 -26.30 -1.34 -3.06
C THR A 317 -26.74 -0.61 -4.31
N ALA A 318 -26.56 0.72 -4.37
CA ALA A 318 -26.87 1.52 -5.54
C ALA A 318 -26.07 1.06 -6.77
N LEU A 319 -24.78 0.78 -6.61
CA LEU A 319 -23.94 0.28 -7.69
C LEU A 319 -24.34 -1.14 -8.13
N LYS A 320 -24.67 -2.04 -7.20
CA LYS A 320 -25.20 -3.39 -7.53
C LYS A 320 -26.48 -3.31 -8.36
N ASN A 321 -27.38 -2.40 -7.98
CA ASN A 321 -28.61 -2.16 -8.74
C ASN A 321 -28.29 -1.61 -10.16
N ALA A 322 -27.38 -0.65 -10.28
CA ALA A 322 -26.95 -0.12 -11.57
C ALA A 322 -26.33 -1.19 -12.49
N ILE A 323 -25.55 -2.11 -11.94
CA ILE A 323 -24.97 -3.26 -12.67
C ILE A 323 -26.09 -4.20 -13.14
N GLU A 324 -27.06 -4.48 -12.29
CA GLU A 324 -28.20 -5.36 -12.65
C GLU A 324 -29.11 -4.71 -13.69
N ASP A 325 -29.35 -3.40 -13.61
CA ASP A 325 -30.14 -2.67 -14.61
C ASP A 325 -29.39 -2.60 -15.95
N TRP A 326 -28.08 -2.35 -15.95
CA TRP A 326 -27.23 -2.46 -17.14
C TRP A 326 -27.32 -3.86 -17.77
N ARG A 327 -27.29 -4.94 -16.94
CA ARG A 327 -27.43 -6.30 -17.43
C ARG A 327 -28.79 -6.56 -18.06
N LYS A 328 -29.89 -6.11 -17.42
CA LYS A 328 -31.26 -6.26 -17.94
C LYS A 328 -31.44 -5.52 -19.27
N ASP A 329 -30.95 -4.28 -19.34
CA ASP A 329 -31.05 -3.49 -20.54
C ASP A 329 -30.22 -4.09 -21.70
N TRP A 330 -29.11 -4.71 -21.39
CA TRP A 330 -28.36 -5.47 -22.40
C TRP A 330 -29.15 -6.70 -22.89
N VAL A 331 -29.78 -7.47 -21.98
CA VAL A 331 -30.62 -8.62 -22.33
C VAL A 331 -31.87 -8.23 -23.11
N SER A 332 -32.48 -7.09 -22.79
CA SER A 332 -33.65 -6.56 -23.49
C SER A 332 -33.37 -6.13 -24.93
N GLN A 333 -32.09 -5.94 -25.27
CA GLN A 333 -31.59 -5.42 -26.53
C GLN A 333 -32.12 -4.00 -26.88
N ASN A 334 -32.62 -3.27 -25.88
CA ASN A 334 -32.88 -1.85 -25.99
C ASN A 334 -31.51 -1.12 -25.91
N THR A 335 -30.93 -0.85 -27.08
CA THR A 335 -29.58 -0.27 -27.17
C THR A 335 -29.49 1.09 -26.52
N ASP A 336 -30.55 1.90 -26.60
CA ASP A 336 -30.51 3.25 -26.00
C ASP A 336 -30.60 3.17 -24.47
N ALA A 337 -31.42 2.31 -23.91
CA ALA A 337 -31.43 2.03 -22.47
C ALA A 337 -30.06 1.47 -22.00
N TYR A 338 -29.49 0.50 -22.71
CA TYR A 338 -28.17 -0.02 -22.43
C TYR A 338 -27.08 1.07 -22.45
N LEU A 339 -27.09 1.94 -23.47
CA LEU A 339 -26.11 3.02 -23.60
C LEU A 339 -26.32 4.13 -22.58
N SER A 340 -27.48 4.25 -21.97
CA SER A 340 -27.74 5.25 -20.92
C SER A 340 -26.92 4.99 -19.64
N HIS A 341 -26.41 3.78 -19.46
CA HIS A 341 -25.52 3.43 -18.35
C HIS A 341 -24.09 3.95 -18.52
N TYR A 342 -23.73 4.43 -19.71
CA TYR A 342 -22.37 4.91 -20.00
C TYR A 342 -22.28 6.43 -19.86
N SER A 343 -21.20 6.88 -19.23
CA SER A 343 -20.86 8.30 -19.12
C SER A 343 -20.42 8.87 -20.47
N LYS A 344 -20.59 10.19 -20.65
CA LYS A 344 -19.96 10.92 -21.75
C LYS A 344 -18.43 10.88 -21.68
N LYS A 345 -17.86 10.59 -20.49
CA LYS A 345 -16.43 10.41 -20.23
C LYS A 345 -15.92 9.00 -20.57
N PHE A 346 -16.77 8.15 -21.15
CA PHE A 346 -16.42 6.77 -21.50
C PHE A 346 -15.25 6.70 -22.48
N PHE A 347 -14.30 5.83 -22.21
CA PHE A 347 -13.17 5.54 -23.07
C PHE A 347 -13.05 4.05 -23.37
N TYR A 348 -12.62 3.71 -24.57
CA TYR A 348 -12.36 2.34 -25.02
C TYR A 348 -11.36 2.36 -26.18
N GLY A 349 -10.16 1.84 -25.95
CA GLY A 349 -9.06 1.96 -26.90
C GLY A 349 -8.82 3.42 -27.27
N ASP A 350 -8.77 3.69 -28.57
CA ASP A 350 -8.62 5.02 -29.15
C ASP A 350 -9.96 5.76 -29.38
N GLY A 351 -11.08 5.18 -28.88
CA GLY A 351 -12.42 5.71 -29.09
C GLY A 351 -13.14 6.09 -27.78
N GLY A 352 -14.24 6.83 -27.93
CA GLY A 352 -15.13 7.20 -26.86
C GLY A 352 -16.51 6.55 -26.98
N LEU A 353 -17.49 7.10 -26.26
CA LEU A 353 -18.85 6.58 -26.24
C LEU A 353 -19.51 6.50 -27.61
N GLN A 354 -19.25 7.43 -28.52
CA GLN A 354 -19.86 7.41 -29.88
C GLN A 354 -19.41 6.18 -30.67
N LYS A 355 -18.11 5.86 -30.66
CA LYS A 355 -17.56 4.69 -31.36
C LYS A 355 -18.08 3.39 -30.71
N TRP A 356 -18.15 3.36 -29.38
CA TRP A 356 -18.73 2.26 -28.63
C TRP A 356 -20.21 2.06 -28.94
N ALA A 357 -20.99 3.13 -28.97
CA ALA A 357 -22.41 3.09 -29.28
C ALA A 357 -22.68 2.56 -30.70
N ALA A 358 -21.93 3.04 -31.70
CA ALA A 358 -22.03 2.54 -33.08
C ALA A 358 -21.74 1.03 -33.13
N TYR A 359 -20.65 0.57 -32.50
CA TYR A 359 -20.30 -0.85 -32.42
C TYR A 359 -21.41 -1.69 -31.76
N LYS A 360 -21.96 -1.23 -30.60
CA LYS A 360 -23.00 -1.98 -29.88
C LYS A 360 -24.32 -2.03 -30.63
N ARG A 361 -24.72 -0.96 -31.36
CA ARG A 361 -25.91 -0.99 -32.21
C ARG A 361 -25.83 -2.08 -33.28
N VAL A 362 -24.67 -2.22 -33.96
CA VAL A 362 -24.46 -3.28 -34.95
C VAL A 362 -24.54 -4.66 -34.30
N ILE A 363 -23.84 -4.86 -33.16
CA ILE A 363 -23.83 -6.16 -32.49
C ILE A 363 -25.22 -6.57 -31.99
N GLN A 364 -25.99 -5.65 -31.41
CA GLN A 364 -27.31 -5.96 -30.88
C GLN A 364 -28.32 -6.20 -32.00
N ALA A 365 -28.25 -5.46 -33.11
CA ALA A 365 -29.11 -5.69 -34.27
C ALA A 365 -28.95 -7.09 -34.90
N THR A 366 -27.79 -7.72 -34.73
CA THR A 366 -27.51 -9.06 -35.30
C THR A 366 -27.89 -10.22 -34.39
N LYS A 367 -28.26 -9.96 -33.12
CA LYS A 367 -28.52 -11.03 -32.12
C LYS A 367 -29.95 -10.97 -31.63
N LEU A 368 -30.77 -11.91 -32.03
CA LEU A 368 -32.21 -11.94 -31.74
C LEU A 368 -32.56 -12.32 -30.29
N LYS A 369 -31.69 -13.03 -29.59
CA LYS A 369 -31.92 -13.41 -28.17
C LYS A 369 -30.62 -13.67 -27.50
N VAL A 370 -30.40 -13.00 -26.36
CA VAL A 370 -29.20 -13.18 -25.53
C VAL A 370 -29.59 -13.45 -24.08
N THR A 371 -28.76 -14.25 -23.41
CA THR A 371 -28.80 -14.41 -21.96
C THR A 371 -27.45 -13.96 -21.40
N ILE A 372 -27.48 -13.16 -20.35
CA ILE A 372 -26.28 -12.65 -19.68
C ILE A 372 -26.44 -12.87 -18.19
N GLN A 373 -25.47 -13.57 -17.61
CA GLN A 373 -25.33 -13.72 -16.18
C GLN A 373 -24.06 -12.98 -15.73
N VAL A 374 -24.15 -12.32 -14.58
CA VAL A 374 -23.05 -11.61 -13.92
C VAL A 374 -22.84 -12.30 -12.57
N ASN A 375 -21.68 -12.92 -12.41
CA ASN A 375 -21.32 -13.73 -11.25
C ASN A 375 -20.00 -13.22 -10.65
N ASP A 376 -19.71 -13.59 -9.41
CA ASP A 376 -18.46 -13.30 -8.71
C ASP A 376 -18.06 -11.81 -8.79
N VAL A 377 -19.02 -10.94 -8.46
CA VAL A 377 -18.81 -9.48 -8.50
C VAL A 377 -17.92 -9.06 -7.36
N SER A 378 -16.86 -8.29 -7.70
CA SER A 378 -16.04 -7.58 -6.74
C SER A 378 -15.98 -6.09 -7.07
N MET A 379 -15.92 -5.26 -6.02
CA MET A 379 -15.91 -3.79 -6.15
C MET A 379 -14.82 -3.20 -5.26
N PHE A 380 -14.01 -2.33 -5.83
CA PHE A 380 -12.93 -1.64 -5.10
C PHE A 380 -12.91 -0.17 -5.47
N GLY A 381 -13.00 0.70 -4.45
CA GLY A 381 -12.81 2.13 -4.65
C GLY A 381 -11.43 2.42 -5.23
N TYR A 382 -11.38 3.20 -6.29
CA TYR A 382 -10.13 3.65 -6.89
C TYR A 382 -9.55 4.80 -6.06
N PRO A 383 -8.27 4.73 -5.63
CA PRO A 383 -7.70 5.73 -4.74
C PRO A 383 -7.39 7.04 -5.48
N GLY A 384 -7.50 8.16 -4.75
CA GLY A 384 -7.03 9.46 -5.19
C GLY A 384 -8.09 10.31 -5.92
N GLU A 385 -7.73 11.56 -6.14
CA GLU A 385 -8.49 12.51 -6.96
C GLU A 385 -7.92 12.48 -8.38
N HIS A 386 -8.76 12.21 -9.36
CA HIS A 386 -8.36 12.12 -10.77
C HIS A 386 -8.63 13.45 -11.52
N LYS A 387 -8.54 14.58 -10.81
CA LYS A 387 -8.84 15.94 -11.33
C LYS A 387 -8.09 16.30 -12.60
N ALA A 388 -6.85 15.82 -12.74
CA ALA A 388 -6.02 16.11 -13.92
C ALA A 388 -6.65 15.63 -15.25
N HIS A 389 -7.62 14.69 -15.18
CA HIS A 389 -8.30 14.11 -16.33
C HIS A 389 -9.82 14.39 -16.31
N GLY A 390 -10.25 15.42 -15.58
CA GLY A 390 -11.66 15.81 -15.50
C GLY A 390 -12.55 14.85 -14.72
N LEU A 391 -11.94 13.91 -13.96
CA LEU A 391 -12.63 12.96 -13.10
C LEU A 391 -12.53 13.46 -11.65
N THR A 392 -13.59 14.07 -11.16
CA THR A 392 -13.68 14.55 -9.77
C THR A 392 -14.58 13.66 -8.91
N GLU A 393 -15.26 12.73 -9.55
CA GLU A 393 -16.24 11.84 -8.96
C GLU A 393 -15.57 10.64 -8.28
N SER A 394 -16.25 10.09 -7.30
CA SER A 394 -15.86 8.79 -6.71
C SER A 394 -15.88 7.70 -7.76
N MET A 395 -14.79 6.95 -7.88
CA MET A 395 -14.64 5.87 -8.86
C MET A 395 -14.57 4.52 -8.18
N VAL A 396 -15.23 3.53 -8.76
CA VAL A 396 -15.18 2.13 -8.33
C VAL A 396 -14.83 1.23 -9.50
N VAL A 397 -13.85 0.36 -9.30
CA VAL A 397 -13.52 -0.73 -10.23
C VAL A 397 -14.35 -1.94 -9.87
N VAL A 398 -15.12 -2.42 -10.83
CA VAL A 398 -15.96 -3.60 -10.72
C VAL A 398 -15.39 -4.71 -11.59
N ASN A 399 -15.09 -5.88 -11.00
CA ASN A 399 -14.75 -7.07 -11.76
C ASN A 399 -15.82 -8.12 -11.54
N PHE A 400 -16.15 -8.88 -12.59
CA PHE A 400 -17.11 -9.94 -12.51
C PHE A 400 -16.86 -11.02 -13.59
N GLU A 401 -17.39 -12.20 -13.38
CA GLU A 401 -17.51 -13.22 -14.42
C GLU A 401 -18.80 -12.99 -15.21
N GLN A 402 -18.66 -12.80 -16.53
CA GLN A 402 -19.77 -12.71 -17.45
C GLN A 402 -19.97 -14.04 -18.15
N ASP A 403 -21.16 -14.61 -18.03
CA ASP A 403 -21.59 -15.74 -18.84
C ASP A 403 -22.56 -15.25 -19.91
N PHE A 404 -22.13 -15.26 -21.15
CA PHE A 404 -22.88 -14.77 -22.31
C PHE A 404 -23.33 -15.94 -23.15
N LYS A 405 -24.62 -16.01 -23.51
CA LYS A 405 -25.17 -17.00 -24.41
C LYS A 405 -26.11 -16.36 -25.42
N SER A 406 -25.92 -16.69 -26.70
CA SER A 406 -26.83 -16.40 -27.81
C SER A 406 -27.08 -17.66 -28.63
N ALA A 407 -27.85 -17.57 -29.70
CA ALA A 407 -28.09 -18.70 -30.60
C ALA A 407 -26.81 -19.24 -31.25
N SER A 408 -25.82 -18.36 -31.49
CA SER A 408 -24.59 -18.70 -32.24
C SER A 408 -23.31 -18.64 -31.42
N LEU A 409 -23.37 -18.17 -30.16
CA LEU A 409 -22.17 -17.96 -29.34
C LEU A 409 -22.48 -18.20 -27.87
N GLN A 410 -21.65 -19.00 -27.23
CA GLN A 410 -21.57 -19.09 -25.78
C GLN A 410 -20.14 -18.74 -25.35
N ASN A 411 -20.00 -17.77 -24.41
CA ASN A 411 -18.72 -17.33 -23.95
C ASN A 411 -18.78 -16.98 -22.47
N LYS A 412 -17.79 -17.44 -21.71
CA LYS A 412 -17.55 -17.07 -20.31
C LYS A 412 -16.23 -16.31 -20.23
N MET A 413 -16.28 -15.12 -19.66
CA MET A 413 -15.10 -14.26 -19.55
C MET A 413 -15.13 -13.44 -18.26
N ARG A 414 -13.94 -13.10 -17.78
CA ARG A 414 -13.81 -12.08 -16.73
C ARG A 414 -13.88 -10.71 -17.36
N LYS A 415 -14.68 -9.83 -16.77
CA LYS A 415 -14.83 -8.44 -17.19
C LYS A 415 -14.41 -7.49 -16.09
N ARG A 416 -13.92 -6.32 -16.52
CA ARG A 416 -13.64 -5.17 -15.69
C ARG A 416 -14.40 -3.97 -16.21
N GLN A 417 -15.03 -3.24 -15.29
CA GLN A 417 -15.68 -1.96 -15.56
C GLN A 417 -15.18 -0.92 -14.55
N TYR A 418 -15.00 0.32 -15.00
CA TYR A 418 -14.82 1.47 -14.12
C TYR A 418 -16.12 2.25 -14.09
N TRP A 419 -16.65 2.46 -12.89
CA TRP A 419 -17.88 3.18 -12.64
C TRP A 419 -17.57 4.46 -11.88
N ILE A 420 -18.20 5.58 -12.25
CA ILE A 420 -18.16 6.85 -11.53
C ILE A 420 -19.56 7.25 -11.08
N ASN A 421 -19.66 7.96 -9.96
CA ASN A 421 -20.92 8.48 -9.46
C ASN A 421 -21.11 9.93 -9.97
N GLU A 422 -21.86 10.07 -11.08
CA GLU A 422 -22.21 11.38 -11.68
C GLU A 422 -23.60 11.79 -11.18
N ASN A 423 -23.69 12.86 -10.39
CA ASN A 423 -24.96 13.41 -9.89
C ASN A 423 -25.85 12.35 -9.23
N ASN A 424 -25.31 11.54 -8.33
CA ASN A 424 -25.98 10.42 -7.67
C ASN A 424 -26.43 9.29 -8.61
N SER A 425 -25.86 9.18 -9.80
CA SER A 425 -26.10 8.11 -10.75
C SER A 425 -24.80 7.43 -11.14
N TRP A 426 -24.71 6.12 -10.95
CA TRP A 426 -23.55 5.35 -11.36
C TRP A 426 -23.49 5.20 -12.88
N LYS A 427 -22.35 5.52 -13.48
CA LYS A 427 -22.11 5.49 -14.94
C LYS A 427 -20.78 4.80 -15.24
N ILE A 428 -20.76 4.03 -16.31
CA ILE A 428 -19.57 3.31 -16.80
C ILE A 428 -18.69 4.28 -17.60
N ILE A 429 -17.40 4.31 -17.27
CA ILE A 429 -16.39 5.05 -18.04
C ILE A 429 -15.42 4.14 -18.79
N TYR A 430 -15.38 2.86 -18.44
CA TYR A 430 -14.58 1.84 -19.14
C TYR A 430 -15.25 0.47 -19.02
N GLU A 431 -15.15 -0.34 -20.07
CA GLU A 431 -15.53 -1.76 -20.06
C GLU A 431 -14.56 -2.55 -20.93
N GLY A 432 -13.96 -3.60 -20.36
CA GLY A 432 -13.03 -4.48 -21.06
C GLY A 432 -12.88 -5.85 -20.42
N ALA A 433 -11.86 -6.61 -20.87
CA ALA A 433 -11.44 -7.84 -20.21
C ALA A 433 -10.81 -7.51 -18.85
N GLY A 434 -11.09 -8.36 -17.83
CA GLY A 434 -10.61 -8.20 -16.46
C GLY A 434 -9.48 -9.15 -16.09
#